data_ec6dcbd6031ed3c2c868cd0927bdffcf
#
_entry.id   ec6dcbd6031ed3c2c868cd0927bdffcf
#
_cell.length_a   1.000
_cell.length_b   1.000
_cell.length_c   1.000
_cell.angle_alpha   90.00
_cell.angle_beta   90.00
_cell.angle_gamma   90.00
#
_symmetry.space_group_name_H-M   'P 1'
#
loop_
_entity.id
_entity.type
_entity.pdbx_description
1 polymer ?
#
loop_
_entity_poly.entity_id
_entity_poly.type
_entity_poly.pdbx_seq_one_letter_code
_entity_poly.pdbx_strand_id
1 'polypeptide(L)'
;MGRAKRIPYGVSDFIDIIERNQYYVDKTMYIPKLEDEPDALFFIRPRRFGKSLFISMLRAYYDIKRKDKFDKLFGNLWIGSHPTENQGKYQVLFLDFSKIGGSIDQLEENFNAYCNECIDSFIETYQEYYPERVVESVLKAKTAARKLNAIGIAAEKKNLPLYLIVDEYDNFTNVVLNEQGEEVYTALTHASGFYREIFKVFKGMFSKIFMTGVSPVTLDDLTSGFNIGWHISTKPAFNQMLGFSTEDVRELFTYYKENGEIRPDSDVEAIINEMKPWYDNYCFSKSALKTQSKVFNSDMVFYYLRNYRETGEGPENMMDPNTKTDYGKMKKLLQLDKLDGDRKGVLRTIIENGEIIGNIEESFPAKLLVRPQIFISLLFYYGMLTIKGTRGEQLVLGIPNNNVRKQYYTYLLEQYDEVCAVDEMSLKSLFTDMAFDGQWKPALEFMAQAYAKVSSVRDSIEGERNLQGFFMAYLNLNSYYYTMPELELNHGYCDFFLLPDLTHYDTKHSYIIELKMLSKKDFGAMADNGRQTKAEEQWEQAVEQINRYADAPRVEALRQGTKLHKIIMQFEGYQLRKIDEID
;
A
#
# COMPACT_ATOMS: atom_id res chain seq x y z
N MET A 1 31.93 23.26 6.58
CA MET A 1 31.06 22.11 6.25
C MET A 1 30.06 22.55 5.19
N GLY A 2 29.87 21.81 4.10
CA GLY A 2 28.85 22.09 3.11
C GLY A 2 27.46 21.91 3.74
N ARG A 3 26.45 22.60 3.20
CA ARG A 3 25.07 22.45 3.65
C ARG A 3 24.60 21.01 3.37
N ALA A 4 23.95 20.36 4.35
CA ALA A 4 23.38 19.03 4.17
C ALA A 4 22.39 18.99 2.98
N LYS A 5 22.27 17.83 2.34
CA LYS A 5 21.29 17.62 1.26
C LYS A 5 19.87 17.79 1.81
N ARG A 6 18.98 18.35 1.00
CA ARG A 6 17.58 18.53 1.38
C ARG A 6 16.85 17.18 1.32
N ILE A 7 15.83 17.02 2.16
CA ILE A 7 14.92 15.86 2.12
C ILE A 7 14.03 15.97 0.87
N PRO A 8 13.97 14.96 -0.01
CA PRO A 8 13.23 15.01 -1.28
C PRO A 8 11.76 14.58 -1.11
N TYR A 9 11.09 15.00 -0.03
CA TYR A 9 9.69 14.65 0.21
C TYR A 9 8.78 15.21 -0.90
N GLY A 10 8.01 14.31 -1.55
CA GLY A 10 7.10 14.67 -2.64
C GLY A 10 7.76 15.00 -3.97
N VAL A 11 9.06 14.73 -4.15
CA VAL A 11 9.78 14.97 -5.39
C VAL A 11 9.84 13.71 -6.25
N SER A 12 9.39 13.79 -7.50
CA SER A 12 9.35 12.68 -8.44
C SER A 12 10.27 12.84 -9.66
N ASP A 13 11.02 13.94 -9.76
CA ASP A 13 11.99 14.18 -10.84
C ASP A 13 13.41 13.99 -10.35
N PHE A 14 14.14 13.05 -10.97
CA PHE A 14 15.52 12.72 -10.63
C PHE A 14 16.49 13.90 -10.87
N ILE A 15 16.30 14.64 -11.97
CA ILE A 15 17.18 15.76 -12.30
C ILE A 15 17.03 16.86 -11.25
N ASP A 16 15.80 17.17 -10.85
CA ASP A 16 15.52 18.13 -9.79
C ASP A 16 16.21 17.72 -8.47
N ILE A 17 16.18 16.42 -8.12
CA ILE A 17 16.88 15.93 -6.92
C ILE A 17 18.37 16.22 -6.98
N ILE A 18 19.02 15.89 -8.10
CA ILE A 18 20.46 16.10 -8.26
C ILE A 18 20.81 17.58 -8.33
N GLU A 19 20.10 18.37 -9.16
CA GLU A 19 20.40 19.78 -9.37
C GLU A 19 20.10 20.66 -8.15
N ARG A 20 19.11 20.30 -7.33
CA ARG A 20 18.76 21.01 -6.09
C ARG A 20 19.50 20.49 -4.86
N ASN A 21 20.49 19.61 -5.04
CA ASN A 21 21.25 18.99 -3.98
C ASN A 21 20.37 18.35 -2.90
N GLN A 22 19.43 17.47 -3.34
CA GLN A 22 18.59 16.69 -2.45
C GLN A 22 19.19 15.30 -2.24
N TYR A 23 18.78 14.62 -1.16
CA TYR A 23 19.27 13.27 -0.88
C TYR A 23 18.62 12.28 -1.84
N TYR A 24 19.44 11.48 -2.52
CA TYR A 24 18.97 10.41 -3.40
C TYR A 24 19.42 9.06 -2.84
N VAL A 25 18.47 8.17 -2.56
CA VAL A 25 18.78 6.76 -2.27
C VAL A 25 19.07 6.08 -3.59
N ASP A 26 20.33 5.69 -3.76
CA ASP A 26 20.81 5.17 -5.04
C ASP A 26 20.18 3.81 -5.39
N LYS A 27 19.45 3.77 -6.49
CA LYS A 27 18.87 2.55 -7.08
C LYS A 27 19.39 2.29 -8.50
N THR A 28 20.44 2.99 -8.91
CA THR A 28 21.00 2.86 -10.28
C THR A 28 21.64 1.51 -10.56
N MET A 29 22.00 0.73 -9.52
CA MET A 29 22.49 -0.65 -9.67
C MET A 29 21.43 -1.62 -10.27
N TYR A 30 20.19 -1.19 -10.39
CA TYR A 30 19.16 -1.97 -11.06
C TYR A 30 19.15 -1.79 -12.58
N ILE A 31 19.82 -0.76 -13.13
CA ILE A 31 19.88 -0.52 -14.58
C ILE A 31 20.44 -1.74 -15.34
N PRO A 32 21.64 -2.28 -15.02
CA PRO A 32 22.13 -3.47 -15.69
C PRO A 32 21.20 -4.68 -15.56
N LYS A 33 20.59 -4.87 -14.38
CA LYS A 33 19.65 -5.96 -14.15
C LYS A 33 18.39 -5.86 -15.02
N LEU A 34 17.92 -4.64 -15.31
CA LEU A 34 16.81 -4.41 -16.24
C LEU A 34 17.23 -4.66 -17.69
N GLU A 35 18.50 -4.41 -18.03
CA GLU A 35 19.04 -4.67 -19.36
C GLU A 35 19.24 -6.15 -19.65
N ASP A 36 19.43 -6.97 -18.61
CA ASP A 36 19.51 -8.44 -18.69
C ASP A 36 18.12 -9.11 -18.90
N GLU A 37 17.04 -8.38 -18.71
CA GLU A 37 15.67 -8.86 -18.90
C GLU A 37 15.19 -8.60 -20.35
N PRO A 38 14.08 -9.23 -20.78
CA PRO A 38 13.47 -8.95 -22.09
C PRO A 38 13.19 -7.46 -22.32
N ASP A 39 13.12 -7.06 -23.58
CA ASP A 39 13.01 -5.66 -23.99
C ASP A 39 11.72 -4.94 -23.56
N ALA A 40 10.65 -5.67 -23.28
CA ALA A 40 9.38 -5.10 -22.83
C ALA A 40 9.06 -5.55 -21.40
N LEU A 41 9.11 -4.60 -20.45
CA LEU A 41 9.00 -4.88 -19.03
C LEU A 41 7.77 -4.22 -18.41
N PHE A 42 7.10 -4.96 -17.53
CA PHE A 42 6.08 -4.45 -16.63
C PHE A 42 6.54 -4.54 -15.19
N PHE A 43 6.44 -3.40 -14.48
CA PHE A 43 6.81 -3.31 -13.09
C PHE A 43 5.73 -2.59 -12.27
N ILE A 44 5.08 -3.33 -11.39
CA ILE A 44 3.98 -2.86 -10.56
C ILE A 44 4.45 -2.77 -9.11
N ARG A 45 4.14 -1.65 -8.47
CA ARG A 45 4.33 -1.42 -7.04
C ARG A 45 3.20 -0.56 -6.49
N PRO A 46 2.89 -0.67 -5.21
CA PRO A 46 1.97 0.23 -4.57
C PRO A 46 2.37 1.69 -4.77
N ARG A 47 1.46 2.60 -4.48
CA ARG A 47 1.76 4.03 -4.54
C ARG A 47 2.83 4.40 -3.51
N ARG A 48 3.55 5.50 -3.79
CA ARG A 48 4.56 6.10 -2.88
C ARG A 48 5.80 5.25 -2.61
N PHE A 49 6.08 4.27 -3.49
CA PHE A 49 7.32 3.50 -3.48
C PHE A 49 8.43 4.09 -4.36
N GLY A 50 8.20 5.24 -5.00
CA GLY A 50 9.20 5.92 -5.83
C GLY A 50 9.18 5.53 -7.31
N LYS A 51 8.07 5.00 -7.87
CA LYS A 51 7.94 4.61 -9.29
C LYS A 51 8.32 5.73 -10.25
N SER A 52 7.65 6.88 -10.13
CA SER A 52 7.85 8.03 -11.05
C SER A 52 9.27 8.59 -10.95
N LEU A 53 9.86 8.61 -9.75
CA LEU A 53 11.26 9.01 -9.56
C LEU A 53 12.22 8.05 -10.28
N PHE A 54 12.00 6.74 -10.16
CA PHE A 54 12.81 5.73 -10.84
C PHE A 54 12.70 5.84 -12.35
N ILE A 55 11.50 6.06 -12.88
CA ILE A 55 11.28 6.33 -14.31
C ILE A 55 12.02 7.59 -14.75
N SER A 56 11.95 8.67 -13.97
CA SER A 56 12.69 9.92 -14.29
C SER A 56 14.20 9.67 -14.34
N MET A 57 14.72 8.81 -13.46
CA MET A 57 16.13 8.38 -13.49
C MET A 57 16.45 7.56 -14.76
N LEU A 58 15.60 6.58 -15.14
CA LEU A 58 15.78 5.80 -16.38
C LEU A 58 15.78 6.70 -17.61
N ARG A 59 14.84 7.66 -17.69
CA ARG A 59 14.78 8.66 -18.76
C ARG A 59 16.06 9.48 -18.85
N ALA A 60 16.57 9.94 -17.69
CA ALA A 60 17.81 10.70 -17.65
C ALA A 60 19.02 9.88 -18.10
N TYR A 61 19.04 8.57 -17.80
CA TYR A 61 20.14 7.68 -18.13
C TYR A 61 20.18 7.29 -19.62
N TYR A 62 19.03 6.93 -20.20
CA TYR A 62 18.96 6.39 -21.57
C TYR A 62 18.86 7.42 -22.67
N ASP A 63 18.39 8.64 -22.35
CA ASP A 63 18.13 9.68 -23.34
C ASP A 63 19.41 10.20 -24.00
N ILE A 64 19.48 10.07 -25.33
CA ILE A 64 20.60 10.53 -26.15
C ILE A 64 20.87 12.04 -26.01
N LYS A 65 19.85 12.84 -25.73
CA LYS A 65 19.96 14.29 -25.46
C LYS A 65 20.63 14.62 -24.13
N ARG A 66 20.81 13.62 -23.27
CA ARG A 66 21.39 13.78 -21.93
C ARG A 66 22.73 13.10 -21.78
N LYS A 67 23.26 12.54 -22.85
CA LYS A 67 24.54 11.83 -22.88
C LYS A 67 25.67 12.65 -22.26
N ASP A 68 25.75 13.93 -22.64
CA ASP A 68 26.79 14.84 -22.18
C ASP A 68 26.63 15.30 -20.71
N LYS A 69 25.48 15.00 -20.08
CA LYS A 69 25.21 15.32 -18.69
C LYS A 69 25.47 14.14 -17.74
N PHE A 70 25.95 13.02 -18.25
CA PHE A 70 26.11 11.78 -17.50
C PHE A 70 26.91 11.99 -16.22
N ASP A 71 28.11 12.54 -16.31
CA ASP A 71 28.98 12.75 -15.14
C ASP A 71 28.34 13.66 -14.09
N LYS A 72 27.62 14.71 -14.54
CA LYS A 72 26.89 15.62 -13.63
C LYS A 72 25.77 14.92 -12.89
N LEU A 73 25.00 14.07 -13.58
CA LEU A 73 23.78 13.43 -13.04
C LEU A 73 24.08 12.14 -12.29
N PHE A 74 25.04 11.36 -12.76
CA PHE A 74 25.28 10.00 -12.30
C PHE A 74 26.67 9.77 -11.71
N GLY A 75 27.61 10.70 -11.87
CA GLY A 75 29.03 10.51 -11.51
C GLY A 75 29.27 10.09 -10.06
N ASN A 76 28.40 10.52 -9.13
CA ASN A 76 28.47 10.16 -7.70
C ASN A 76 27.56 8.96 -7.32
N LEU A 77 26.92 8.31 -8.29
CA LEU A 77 26.06 7.16 -8.08
C LEU A 77 26.74 5.87 -8.52
N TRP A 78 26.22 4.74 -8.11
CA TRP A 78 26.79 3.44 -8.45
C TRP A 78 27.01 3.26 -9.95
N ILE A 79 26.02 3.64 -10.79
CA ILE A 79 26.10 3.53 -12.25
C ILE A 79 27.17 4.44 -12.86
N GLY A 80 27.54 5.52 -12.15
CA GLY A 80 28.60 6.43 -12.62
C GLY A 80 29.95 5.72 -12.77
N SER A 81 30.22 4.75 -11.90
CA SER A 81 31.42 3.88 -11.98
C SER A 81 31.18 2.60 -12.78
N HIS A 82 29.96 2.28 -13.16
CA HIS A 82 29.54 1.04 -13.85
C HIS A 82 28.60 1.34 -15.04
N PRO A 83 28.94 2.28 -15.94
CA PRO A 83 28.05 2.62 -17.05
C PRO A 83 27.87 1.42 -17.98
N THR A 84 26.64 1.26 -18.48
CA THR A 84 26.34 0.25 -19.51
C THR A 84 26.57 0.80 -20.92
N GLU A 85 26.63 -0.09 -21.88
CA GLU A 85 26.72 0.32 -23.29
C GLU A 85 25.48 1.09 -23.76
N ASN A 86 24.36 1.00 -23.05
CA ASN A 86 23.09 1.62 -23.42
C ASN A 86 22.94 3.06 -22.90
N GLN A 87 23.90 3.57 -22.15
CA GLN A 87 23.87 4.94 -21.64
C GLN A 87 23.79 5.96 -22.77
N GLY A 88 22.79 6.82 -22.73
CA GLY A 88 22.61 7.93 -23.69
C GLY A 88 22.45 7.47 -25.14
N LYS A 89 21.83 6.31 -25.41
CA LYS A 89 21.66 5.75 -26.76
C LYS A 89 20.27 5.94 -27.35
N TYR A 90 19.25 6.14 -26.55
CA TYR A 90 17.86 6.05 -26.99
C TYR A 90 17.22 7.41 -27.19
N GLN A 91 16.29 7.50 -28.13
CA GLN A 91 15.26 8.53 -28.12
C GLN A 91 14.12 8.04 -27.23
N VAL A 92 13.81 8.78 -26.17
CA VAL A 92 12.87 8.33 -25.14
C VAL A 92 11.53 9.01 -25.31
N LEU A 93 10.48 8.24 -25.64
CA LEU A 93 9.09 8.68 -25.56
C LEU A 93 8.56 8.36 -24.16
N PHE A 94 8.10 9.38 -23.45
CA PHE A 94 7.50 9.25 -22.13
C PHE A 94 6.01 9.57 -22.16
N LEU A 95 5.20 8.69 -21.63
CA LEU A 95 3.75 8.86 -21.46
C LEU A 95 3.40 8.68 -19.98
N ASP A 96 2.67 9.64 -19.42
CA ASP A 96 2.16 9.61 -18.06
C ASP A 96 0.62 9.62 -18.12
N PHE A 97 0.01 8.44 -18.00
CA PHE A 97 -1.44 8.32 -18.15
C PHE A 97 -2.23 8.86 -16.97
N SER A 98 -1.57 9.26 -15.86
CA SER A 98 -2.25 9.98 -14.78
C SER A 98 -2.80 11.35 -15.23
N LYS A 99 -2.27 11.90 -16.31
CA LYS A 99 -2.68 13.18 -16.90
C LYS A 99 -3.93 13.10 -17.76
N ILE A 100 -4.38 11.90 -18.07
CA ILE A 100 -5.59 11.66 -18.86
C ILE A 100 -6.79 11.68 -17.93
N GLY A 101 -7.61 12.70 -18.04
CA GLY A 101 -8.84 12.89 -17.25
C GLY A 101 -10.03 13.19 -18.14
N GLY A 102 -11.17 13.48 -17.53
CA GLY A 102 -12.42 13.86 -18.20
C GLY A 102 -13.54 12.83 -18.00
N SER A 103 -14.72 13.15 -18.53
CA SER A 103 -15.84 12.20 -18.55
C SER A 103 -15.57 11.05 -19.52
N ILE A 104 -16.27 9.95 -19.35
CA ILE A 104 -16.09 8.76 -20.20
C ILE A 104 -16.31 9.05 -21.68
N ASP A 105 -17.29 9.89 -22.00
CA ASP A 105 -17.63 10.26 -23.39
C ASP A 105 -16.46 11.03 -24.06
N GLN A 106 -15.61 11.65 -23.28
CA GLN A 106 -14.44 12.42 -23.74
C GLN A 106 -13.13 11.64 -23.61
N LEU A 107 -13.15 10.45 -23.02
CA LEU A 107 -11.93 9.73 -22.64
C LEU A 107 -11.06 9.36 -23.85
N GLU A 108 -11.67 8.90 -24.95
CA GLU A 108 -10.96 8.59 -26.19
C GLU A 108 -10.33 9.84 -26.81
N GLU A 109 -11.07 10.92 -26.86
CA GLU A 109 -10.57 12.21 -27.39
C GLU A 109 -9.42 12.73 -26.54
N ASN A 110 -9.58 12.75 -25.20
CA ASN A 110 -8.54 13.21 -24.28
C ASN A 110 -7.30 12.32 -24.32
N PHE A 111 -7.46 11.00 -24.43
CA PHE A 111 -6.35 10.06 -24.60
C PHE A 111 -5.58 10.34 -25.89
N ASN A 112 -6.27 10.47 -27.01
CA ASN A 112 -5.65 10.75 -28.30
C ASN A 112 -4.98 12.14 -28.30
N ALA A 113 -5.62 13.16 -27.74
CA ALA A 113 -5.05 14.51 -27.63
C ALA A 113 -3.75 14.46 -26.82
N TYR A 114 -3.76 13.86 -25.63
CA TYR A 114 -2.57 13.75 -24.79
C TYR A 114 -1.43 12.97 -25.48
N CYS A 115 -1.74 11.82 -26.09
CA CYS A 115 -0.72 11.07 -26.83
C CYS A 115 -0.16 11.87 -28.01
N ASN A 116 -1.01 12.58 -28.75
CA ASN A 116 -0.57 13.46 -29.83
C ASN A 116 0.40 14.55 -29.34
N GLU A 117 0.07 15.25 -28.26
CA GLU A 117 0.93 16.26 -27.65
C GLU A 117 2.29 15.69 -27.23
N CYS A 118 2.32 14.52 -26.59
CA CYS A 118 3.56 13.86 -26.20
C CYS A 118 4.41 13.46 -27.42
N ILE A 119 3.79 12.97 -28.50
CA ILE A 119 4.49 12.57 -29.72
C ILE A 119 4.98 13.80 -30.50
N ASP A 120 4.22 14.89 -30.51
CA ASP A 120 4.65 16.15 -31.12
C ASP A 120 5.86 16.72 -30.39
N SER A 121 5.83 16.76 -29.07
CA SER A 121 6.99 17.15 -28.25
C SER A 121 8.19 16.23 -28.46
N PHE A 122 7.97 14.91 -28.64
CA PHE A 122 9.03 13.97 -28.95
C PHE A 122 9.70 14.27 -30.29
N ILE A 123 8.93 14.43 -31.36
CA ILE A 123 9.53 14.66 -32.71
C ILE A 123 10.22 16.02 -32.78
N GLU A 124 9.72 17.05 -32.09
CA GLU A 124 10.37 18.34 -31.96
C GLU A 124 11.69 18.26 -31.19
N THR A 125 11.71 17.48 -30.09
CA THR A 125 12.91 17.26 -29.27
C THR A 125 14.04 16.60 -30.05
N TYR A 126 13.70 15.66 -30.93
CA TYR A 126 14.67 14.87 -31.69
C TYR A 126 14.70 15.20 -33.17
N GLN A 127 14.19 16.40 -33.57
CA GLN A 127 14.05 16.80 -34.98
C GLN A 127 15.34 16.70 -35.80
N GLU A 128 16.51 16.94 -35.21
CA GLU A 128 17.81 16.84 -35.92
C GLU A 128 18.14 15.40 -36.38
N TYR A 129 17.52 14.39 -35.82
CA TYR A 129 17.71 13.01 -36.25
C TYR A 129 16.80 12.61 -37.41
N TYR A 130 15.79 13.42 -37.75
CA TYR A 130 14.78 13.15 -38.77
C TYR A 130 14.85 14.11 -39.95
N PRO A 131 14.56 13.64 -41.18
CA PRO A 131 14.37 14.54 -42.30
C PRO A 131 13.18 15.50 -42.05
N GLU A 132 13.28 16.75 -42.46
CA GLU A 132 12.24 17.78 -42.29
C GLU A 132 10.85 17.30 -42.77
N ARG A 133 10.79 16.64 -43.93
CA ARG A 133 9.54 16.04 -44.45
C ARG A 133 8.89 15.04 -43.51
N VAL A 134 9.69 14.31 -42.67
CA VAL A 134 9.16 13.37 -41.67
C VAL A 134 8.59 14.12 -40.50
N VAL A 135 9.31 15.12 -39.99
CA VAL A 135 8.86 16.02 -38.92
C VAL A 135 7.52 16.65 -39.29
N GLU A 136 7.43 17.27 -40.48
CA GLU A 136 6.19 17.85 -40.97
C GLU A 136 5.05 16.83 -41.11
N SER A 137 5.35 15.62 -41.61
CA SER A 137 4.36 14.57 -41.76
C SER A 137 3.80 14.10 -40.40
N VAL A 138 4.65 14.00 -39.38
CA VAL A 138 4.24 13.64 -38.02
C VAL A 138 3.36 14.72 -37.42
N LEU A 139 3.78 16.00 -37.51
CA LEU A 139 3.01 17.12 -36.96
C LEU A 139 1.64 17.30 -37.65
N LYS A 140 1.54 17.01 -38.94
CA LYS A 140 0.28 17.08 -39.72
C LYS A 140 -0.65 15.87 -39.50
N ALA A 141 -0.15 14.75 -39.00
CA ALA A 141 -0.96 13.53 -38.79
C ALA A 141 -1.96 13.75 -37.62
N LYS A 142 -3.20 13.25 -37.81
CA LYS A 142 -4.31 13.51 -36.88
C LYS A 142 -4.38 12.53 -35.71
N THR A 143 -3.79 11.34 -35.82
CA THR A 143 -3.90 10.30 -34.78
C THR A 143 -2.54 9.87 -34.28
N ALA A 144 -2.45 9.58 -32.99
CA ALA A 144 -1.23 9.11 -32.34
C ALA A 144 -0.62 7.87 -33.05
N ALA A 145 -1.46 6.93 -33.46
CA ALA A 145 -1.01 5.73 -34.17
C ALA A 145 -0.31 6.07 -35.51
N ARG A 146 -0.84 7.03 -36.30
CA ARG A 146 -0.20 7.46 -37.57
C ARG A 146 1.10 8.20 -37.33
N LYS A 147 1.16 9.06 -36.32
CA LYS A 147 2.37 9.77 -35.92
C LYS A 147 3.48 8.78 -35.55
N LEU A 148 3.16 7.83 -34.67
CA LEU A 148 4.09 6.78 -34.25
C LEU A 148 4.58 5.93 -35.42
N ASN A 149 3.69 5.47 -36.30
CA ASN A 149 4.10 4.71 -37.48
C ASN A 149 5.08 5.48 -38.38
N ALA A 150 4.85 6.80 -38.59
CA ALA A 150 5.77 7.63 -39.36
C ALA A 150 7.15 7.76 -38.70
N ILE A 151 7.18 7.92 -37.37
CA ILE A 151 8.42 7.95 -36.59
C ILE A 151 9.13 6.60 -36.66
N GLY A 152 8.41 5.48 -36.42
CA GLY A 152 8.97 4.13 -36.42
C GLY A 152 9.64 3.78 -37.75
N ILE A 153 8.97 4.02 -38.88
CA ILE A 153 9.52 3.80 -40.22
C ILE A 153 10.80 4.62 -40.46
N ALA A 154 10.81 5.86 -39.99
CA ALA A 154 11.98 6.73 -40.17
C ALA A 154 13.13 6.34 -39.24
N ALA A 155 12.84 5.96 -38.01
CA ALA A 155 13.80 5.49 -37.03
C ALA A 155 14.48 4.17 -37.48
N GLU A 156 13.69 3.20 -37.95
CA GLU A 156 14.19 1.92 -38.49
C GLU A 156 15.18 2.15 -39.64
N LYS A 157 14.83 3.00 -40.62
CA LYS A 157 15.72 3.34 -41.76
C LYS A 157 17.05 3.95 -41.35
N LYS A 158 17.12 4.57 -40.19
CA LYS A 158 18.31 5.25 -39.68
C LYS A 158 18.99 4.50 -38.52
N ASN A 159 18.48 3.31 -38.15
CA ASN A 159 18.92 2.55 -36.99
C ASN A 159 18.91 3.38 -35.70
N LEU A 160 17.85 4.17 -35.49
CA LEU A 160 17.68 4.97 -34.27
C LEU A 160 16.91 4.14 -33.23
N PRO A 161 17.53 3.77 -32.11
CA PRO A 161 16.83 2.99 -31.09
C PRO A 161 15.84 3.89 -30.33
N LEU A 162 14.61 3.39 -30.20
CA LEU A 162 13.52 4.06 -29.51
C LEU A 162 13.22 3.34 -28.21
N TYR A 163 13.00 4.09 -27.13
CA TYR A 163 12.59 3.58 -25.82
C TYR A 163 11.26 4.22 -25.40
N LEU A 164 10.27 3.38 -25.16
CA LEU A 164 8.98 3.82 -24.61
C LEU A 164 8.97 3.62 -23.11
N ILE A 165 8.64 4.67 -22.37
CA ILE A 165 8.40 4.62 -20.92
C ILE A 165 6.99 5.11 -20.64
N VAL A 166 6.20 4.28 -19.94
CA VAL A 166 4.81 4.61 -19.57
C VAL A 166 4.66 4.54 -18.06
N ASP A 167 4.23 5.67 -17.46
CA ASP A 167 3.85 5.73 -16.06
C ASP A 167 2.33 5.63 -15.90
N GLU A 168 1.88 5.01 -14.82
CA GLU A 168 0.48 4.82 -14.44
C GLU A 168 -0.39 4.29 -15.61
N TYR A 169 0.12 3.27 -16.35
CA TYR A 169 -0.55 2.71 -17.52
C TYR A 169 -1.99 2.22 -17.21
N ASP A 170 -2.28 1.91 -15.96
CA ASP A 170 -3.56 1.40 -15.47
C ASP A 170 -4.49 2.50 -14.91
N ASN A 171 -4.06 3.76 -14.86
CA ASN A 171 -4.80 4.80 -14.14
C ASN A 171 -6.20 5.05 -14.73
N PHE A 172 -6.33 5.23 -16.04
CA PHE A 172 -7.63 5.53 -16.60
C PHE A 172 -8.57 4.32 -16.63
N THR A 173 -8.03 3.09 -16.77
CA THR A 173 -8.83 1.86 -16.66
C THR A 173 -9.38 1.68 -15.26
N ASN A 174 -8.60 2.04 -14.23
CA ASN A 174 -9.08 2.06 -12.85
C ASN A 174 -10.18 3.12 -12.63
N VAL A 175 -10.09 4.29 -13.27
CA VAL A 175 -11.14 5.32 -13.22
C VAL A 175 -12.44 4.79 -13.84
N VAL A 176 -12.35 4.18 -15.01
CA VAL A 176 -13.50 3.59 -15.71
C VAL A 176 -14.16 2.49 -14.90
N LEU A 177 -13.37 1.57 -14.35
CA LEU A 177 -13.89 0.50 -13.50
C LEU A 177 -14.59 1.04 -12.24
N ASN A 178 -14.03 2.09 -11.65
CA ASN A 178 -14.56 2.68 -10.42
C ASN A 178 -15.83 3.49 -10.62
N GLU A 179 -15.98 4.19 -11.76
CA GLU A 179 -17.08 5.14 -11.98
C GLU A 179 -18.25 4.58 -12.78
N GLN A 180 -17.99 3.67 -13.73
CA GLN A 180 -18.97 3.32 -14.75
C GLN A 180 -19.19 1.80 -14.98
N GLY A 181 -18.39 0.95 -14.34
CA GLY A 181 -18.54 -0.50 -14.38
C GLY A 181 -17.93 -1.21 -15.58
N GLU A 182 -18.14 -2.52 -15.61
CA GLU A 182 -17.44 -3.47 -16.49
C GLU A 182 -17.73 -3.28 -17.99
N GLU A 183 -18.94 -2.85 -18.36
CA GLU A 183 -19.32 -2.75 -19.78
C GLU A 183 -18.48 -1.71 -20.52
N VAL A 184 -18.20 -0.58 -19.89
CA VAL A 184 -17.39 0.49 -20.48
C VAL A 184 -15.93 0.11 -20.54
N TYR A 185 -15.40 -0.52 -19.49
CA TYR A 185 -14.04 -1.06 -19.50
C TYR A 185 -13.85 -2.07 -20.65
N THR A 186 -14.82 -2.98 -20.79
CA THR A 186 -14.83 -3.97 -21.87
C THR A 186 -14.80 -3.31 -23.25
N ALA A 187 -15.60 -2.26 -23.46
CA ALA A 187 -15.61 -1.52 -24.74
C ALA A 187 -14.27 -0.83 -25.04
N LEU A 188 -13.61 -0.26 -24.03
CA LEU A 188 -12.33 0.42 -24.20
C LEU A 188 -11.16 -0.54 -24.48
N THR A 189 -11.17 -1.71 -23.85
CA THR A 189 -10.07 -2.69 -23.96
C THR A 189 -10.28 -3.74 -25.04
N HIS A 190 -11.48 -3.88 -25.61
CA HIS A 190 -11.77 -4.81 -26.69
C HIS A 190 -10.99 -4.52 -28.00
N ALA A 191 -11.07 -5.45 -28.95
CA ALA A 191 -10.33 -5.44 -30.22
C ALA A 191 -10.50 -4.15 -31.04
N SER A 192 -11.60 -3.45 -30.89
CA SER A 192 -11.90 -2.16 -31.53
C SER A 192 -11.56 -0.94 -30.66
N GLY A 193 -11.12 -1.13 -29.40
CA GLY A 193 -10.81 -0.04 -28.49
C GLY A 193 -9.54 0.72 -28.86
N PHE A 194 -9.59 2.06 -28.79
CA PHE A 194 -8.47 2.96 -29.11
C PHE A 194 -7.21 2.67 -28.26
N TYR A 195 -7.41 2.24 -27.03
CA TYR A 195 -6.33 1.89 -26.11
C TYR A 195 -5.52 0.70 -26.64
N ARG A 196 -6.21 -0.36 -27.06
CA ARG A 196 -5.56 -1.55 -27.63
C ARG A 196 -4.87 -1.25 -28.97
N GLU A 197 -5.42 -0.33 -29.77
CA GLU A 197 -4.82 0.06 -31.05
C GLU A 197 -3.43 0.66 -30.84
N ILE A 198 -3.27 1.59 -29.92
CA ILE A 198 -1.98 2.24 -29.67
C ILE A 198 -0.94 1.25 -29.10
N PHE A 199 -1.34 0.33 -28.24
CA PHE A 199 -0.43 -0.71 -27.72
C PHE A 199 0.06 -1.69 -28.79
N LYS A 200 -0.74 -1.95 -29.82
CA LYS A 200 -0.29 -2.73 -30.99
C LYS A 200 0.82 -2.02 -31.77
N VAL A 201 0.71 -0.69 -31.89
CA VAL A 201 1.76 0.11 -32.55
C VAL A 201 3.04 0.10 -31.69
N PHE A 202 2.93 0.21 -30.38
CA PHE A 202 4.10 0.15 -29.49
C PHE A 202 4.93 -1.12 -29.69
N LYS A 203 4.28 -2.28 -29.84
CA LYS A 203 4.93 -3.58 -29.98
C LYS A 203 5.92 -3.66 -31.14
N GLY A 204 5.63 -3.02 -32.26
CA GLY A 204 6.43 -3.14 -33.49
C GLY A 204 7.48 -2.03 -33.66
N MET A 205 7.49 -1.03 -32.79
CA MET A 205 8.23 0.19 -33.02
C MET A 205 9.40 0.41 -32.04
N PHE A 206 9.21 0.08 -30.78
CA PHE A 206 10.19 0.40 -29.74
C PHE A 206 11.15 -0.76 -29.50
N SER A 207 12.47 -0.44 -29.42
CA SER A 207 13.52 -1.40 -29.09
C SER A 207 13.46 -1.80 -27.60
N LYS A 208 13.02 -0.88 -26.73
CA LYS A 208 12.79 -1.13 -25.31
C LYS A 208 11.49 -0.50 -24.85
N ILE A 209 10.81 -1.16 -23.93
CA ILE A 209 9.57 -0.68 -23.32
C ILE A 209 9.63 -0.93 -21.81
N PHE A 210 9.34 0.09 -21.01
CA PHE A 210 9.18 -0.02 -19.58
C PHE A 210 7.85 0.59 -19.15
N MET A 211 6.98 -0.22 -18.57
CA MET A 211 5.67 0.23 -18.10
C MET A 211 5.54 0.03 -16.61
N THR A 212 4.99 1.02 -15.92
CA THR A 212 4.69 0.91 -14.49
C THR A 212 3.29 1.39 -14.17
N GLY A 213 2.75 0.82 -13.10
CA GLY A 213 1.42 1.10 -12.58
C GLY A 213 1.24 0.57 -11.17
N VAL A 214 -0.01 0.48 -10.73
CA VAL A 214 -0.40 -0.01 -9.41
C VAL A 214 -1.09 -1.37 -9.51
N SER A 215 -1.71 -1.70 -10.65
CA SER A 215 -2.57 -2.88 -10.82
C SER A 215 -2.25 -3.62 -12.13
N PRO A 216 -2.28 -4.97 -12.14
CA PRO A 216 -2.12 -5.76 -13.37
C PRO A 216 -3.44 -5.95 -14.14
N VAL A 217 -4.53 -5.25 -13.75
CA VAL A 217 -5.90 -5.47 -14.28
C VAL A 217 -5.99 -5.33 -15.80
N THR A 218 -5.18 -4.46 -16.40
CA THR A 218 -5.23 -4.23 -17.86
C THR A 218 -4.28 -5.08 -18.67
N LEU A 219 -3.33 -5.76 -18.01
CA LEU A 219 -2.29 -6.52 -18.73
C LEU A 219 -2.87 -7.66 -19.57
N ASP A 220 -3.84 -8.40 -19.03
CA ASP A 220 -4.43 -9.56 -19.70
C ASP A 220 -5.27 -9.13 -20.92
N ASP A 221 -6.00 -8.03 -20.82
CA ASP A 221 -6.77 -7.46 -21.93
C ASP A 221 -5.87 -6.85 -23.01
N LEU A 222 -4.71 -6.31 -22.60
CA LEU A 222 -3.70 -5.80 -23.52
C LEU A 222 -2.89 -6.93 -24.20
N THR A 223 -2.65 -8.06 -23.50
CA THR A 223 -1.75 -9.11 -23.97
C THR A 223 -2.25 -9.81 -25.24
N SER A 224 -3.55 -9.85 -25.52
CA SER A 224 -4.01 -10.33 -26.82
C SER A 224 -3.53 -9.45 -28.01
N GLY A 225 -3.12 -8.20 -27.74
CA GLY A 225 -2.46 -7.28 -28.67
C GLY A 225 -0.98 -7.01 -28.37
N PHE A 226 -0.54 -7.22 -27.11
CA PHE A 226 0.79 -6.89 -26.60
C PHE A 226 1.37 -8.06 -25.78
N ASN A 227 1.49 -9.23 -26.40
CA ASN A 227 1.94 -10.47 -25.75
C ASN A 227 3.47 -10.59 -25.57
N ILE A 228 4.20 -9.49 -25.57
CA ILE A 228 5.66 -9.44 -25.38
C ILE A 228 6.07 -8.91 -24.00
N GLY A 229 5.12 -8.41 -23.21
CA GLY A 229 5.41 -7.82 -21.91
C GLY A 229 5.82 -8.87 -20.88
N TRP A 230 6.96 -8.66 -20.24
CA TRP A 230 7.53 -9.51 -19.20
C TRP A 230 7.32 -8.88 -17.83
N HIS A 231 6.64 -9.60 -16.94
CA HIS A 231 6.31 -9.10 -15.61
C HIS A 231 7.47 -9.37 -14.65
N ILE A 232 8.04 -8.29 -14.07
CA ILE A 232 9.20 -8.40 -13.16
C ILE A 232 8.88 -8.05 -11.70
N SER A 233 7.64 -7.71 -11.37
CA SER A 233 7.24 -7.24 -10.04
C SER A 233 7.46 -8.28 -8.93
N THR A 234 7.25 -9.56 -9.24
CA THR A 234 7.36 -10.67 -8.28
C THR A 234 8.72 -11.37 -8.32
N LYS A 235 9.61 -10.93 -9.24
CA LYS A 235 10.97 -11.51 -9.34
C LYS A 235 11.86 -11.10 -8.17
N PRO A 236 12.65 -12.04 -7.61
CA PRO A 236 13.52 -11.77 -6.46
C PRO A 236 14.52 -10.64 -6.71
N ALA A 237 15.09 -10.55 -7.92
CA ALA A 237 16.08 -9.55 -8.29
C ALA A 237 15.56 -8.10 -8.17
N PHE A 238 14.24 -7.90 -8.26
CA PHE A 238 13.59 -6.60 -8.25
C PHE A 238 12.75 -6.32 -7.00
N ASN A 239 12.82 -7.21 -5.98
CA ASN A 239 12.05 -7.03 -4.74
C ASN A 239 12.35 -5.70 -4.05
N GLN A 240 13.63 -5.28 -4.01
CA GLN A 240 14.11 -4.05 -3.37
C GLN A 240 14.43 -2.92 -4.36
N MET A 241 14.01 -3.04 -5.62
CA MET A 241 14.27 -2.00 -6.63
C MET A 241 13.58 -0.69 -6.27
N LEU A 242 12.39 -0.75 -5.72
CA LEU A 242 11.67 0.40 -5.15
C LEU A 242 11.34 0.16 -3.67
N GLY A 243 11.10 1.26 -2.95
CA GLY A 243 11.07 1.27 -1.50
C GLY A 243 12.49 1.29 -0.93
N PHE A 244 12.60 1.38 0.38
CA PHE A 244 13.89 1.42 1.07
C PHE A 244 14.12 0.13 1.87
N SER A 245 15.28 -0.46 1.73
CA SER A 245 15.76 -1.50 2.62
C SER A 245 16.07 -0.91 4.00
N THR A 246 16.22 -1.76 5.01
CA THR A 246 16.69 -1.32 6.34
C THR A 246 18.05 -0.61 6.25
N GLU A 247 18.91 -1.05 5.34
CA GLU A 247 20.22 -0.40 5.12
C GLU A 247 20.08 0.98 4.49
N ASP A 248 19.24 1.13 3.45
CA ASP A 248 18.96 2.44 2.86
C ASP A 248 18.46 3.45 3.93
N VAL A 249 17.59 2.99 4.84
CA VAL A 249 17.07 3.82 5.95
C VAL A 249 18.18 4.17 6.94
N ARG A 250 19.03 3.19 7.30
CA ARG A 250 20.15 3.40 8.20
C ARG A 250 21.15 4.43 7.64
N GLU A 251 21.54 4.29 6.39
CA GLU A 251 22.42 5.23 5.71
C GLU A 251 21.81 6.63 5.64
N LEU A 252 20.52 6.73 5.33
CA LEU A 252 19.77 7.99 5.29
C LEU A 252 19.83 8.73 6.63
N PHE A 253 19.46 8.08 7.74
CA PHE A 253 19.44 8.71 9.06
C PHE A 253 20.85 9.00 9.58
N THR A 254 21.80 8.11 9.33
CA THR A 254 23.21 8.33 9.66
C THR A 254 23.75 9.56 8.96
N TYR A 255 23.46 9.74 7.66
CA TYR A 255 23.84 10.92 6.90
C TYR A 255 23.32 12.21 7.55
N TYR A 256 22.04 12.28 7.91
CA TYR A 256 21.48 13.49 8.53
C TYR A 256 22.01 13.73 9.94
N LYS A 257 22.32 12.68 10.69
CA LYS A 257 22.99 12.75 12.00
C LYS A 257 24.40 13.32 11.88
N GLU A 258 25.22 12.79 10.97
CA GLU A 258 26.60 13.24 10.75
C GLU A 258 26.70 14.67 10.22
N ASN A 259 25.67 15.14 9.50
CA ASN A 259 25.60 16.50 9.00
C ASN A 259 24.91 17.50 9.98
N GLY A 260 24.56 17.04 11.20
CA GLY A 260 24.00 17.89 12.26
C GLY A 260 22.56 18.34 12.02
N GLU A 261 21.82 17.66 11.14
CA GLU A 261 20.41 17.96 10.86
C GLU A 261 19.44 17.24 11.82
N ILE A 262 19.92 16.21 12.50
CA ILE A 262 19.25 15.57 13.64
C ILE A 262 20.22 15.49 14.83
N ARG A 263 19.70 15.26 16.03
CA ARG A 263 20.49 15.30 17.27
C ARG A 263 21.67 14.31 17.22
N PRO A 264 22.86 14.68 17.71
CA PRO A 264 24.05 13.80 17.70
C PRO A 264 23.87 12.54 18.56
N ASP A 265 23.03 12.59 19.60
CA ASP A 265 22.71 11.51 20.52
C ASP A 265 21.58 10.61 20.02
N SER A 266 20.93 10.92 18.86
CA SER A 266 19.87 10.08 18.28
C SER A 266 20.38 8.66 18.04
N ASP A 267 19.61 7.67 18.50
CA ASP A 267 19.85 6.25 18.21
C ASP A 267 19.14 5.85 16.92
N VAL A 268 19.92 5.71 15.84
CA VAL A 268 19.40 5.36 14.51
C VAL A 268 18.69 3.99 14.51
N GLU A 269 19.17 3.02 15.31
CA GLU A 269 18.52 1.70 15.37
C GLU A 269 17.19 1.78 16.15
N ALA A 270 17.10 2.59 17.19
CA ALA A 270 15.84 2.85 17.88
C ALA A 270 14.81 3.50 16.94
N ILE A 271 15.22 4.51 16.14
CA ILE A 271 14.38 5.16 15.12
C ILE A 271 13.89 4.13 14.09
N ILE A 272 14.78 3.27 13.57
CA ILE A 272 14.41 2.23 12.61
C ILE A 272 13.39 1.26 13.24
N ASN A 273 13.61 0.85 14.48
CA ASN A 273 12.70 -0.06 15.18
C ASN A 273 11.32 0.55 15.45
N GLU A 274 11.24 1.85 15.69
CA GLU A 274 9.98 2.59 15.80
C GLU A 274 9.23 2.64 14.46
N MET A 275 9.94 2.88 13.35
CA MET A 275 9.32 2.94 12.01
C MET A 275 8.88 1.58 11.47
N LYS A 276 9.59 0.47 11.79
CA LYS A 276 9.32 -0.85 11.23
C LYS A 276 7.87 -1.31 11.31
N PRO A 277 7.19 -1.26 12.48
CA PRO A 277 5.79 -1.69 12.57
C PRO A 277 4.84 -0.84 11.74
N TRP A 278 5.24 0.36 11.31
CA TRP A 278 4.40 1.32 10.61
C TRP A 278 4.62 1.39 9.10
N TYR A 279 5.85 1.22 8.61
CA TYR A 279 6.20 1.52 7.22
C TYR A 279 6.91 0.39 6.49
N ASP A 280 7.43 -0.61 7.21
CA ASP A 280 8.18 -1.76 6.69
C ASP A 280 7.27 -2.96 6.38
N ASN A 281 7.92 -4.10 6.19
CA ASN A 281 7.36 -5.43 6.01
C ASN A 281 6.78 -5.73 4.63
N TYR A 282 7.01 -4.87 3.64
CA TYR A 282 6.62 -5.21 2.28
C TYR A 282 7.60 -6.21 1.66
N CYS A 283 7.07 -7.35 1.23
CA CYS A 283 7.77 -8.40 0.51
C CYS A 283 6.97 -8.77 -0.74
N PHE A 284 7.55 -8.56 -1.91
CA PHE A 284 6.87 -8.74 -3.19
C PHE A 284 7.29 -10.03 -3.91
N SER A 285 8.25 -10.78 -3.39
CA SER A 285 8.72 -12.03 -3.98
C SER A 285 8.81 -13.15 -2.95
N LYS A 286 8.25 -14.33 -3.30
CA LYS A 286 8.36 -15.53 -2.45
C LYS A 286 9.80 -15.88 -2.07
N SER A 287 10.72 -15.74 -3.02
CA SER A 287 12.13 -16.07 -2.78
C SER A 287 12.83 -15.06 -1.86
N ALA A 288 12.36 -13.81 -1.80
CA ALA A 288 12.89 -12.78 -0.92
C ALA A 288 12.60 -13.03 0.57
N LEU A 289 11.65 -13.91 0.89
CA LEU A 289 11.41 -14.34 2.27
C LEU A 289 12.64 -15.01 2.90
N LYS A 290 13.40 -15.76 2.11
CA LYS A 290 14.61 -16.48 2.59
C LYS A 290 15.74 -15.53 2.98
N THR A 291 15.82 -14.38 2.34
CA THR A 291 16.83 -13.34 2.56
C THR A 291 16.35 -12.25 3.50
N GLN A 292 15.11 -12.33 3.99
CA GLN A 292 14.43 -11.30 4.79
C GLN A 292 14.48 -9.90 4.13
N SER A 293 14.51 -9.86 2.81
CA SER A 293 14.64 -8.64 2.00
C SER A 293 13.31 -7.88 1.92
N LYS A 294 12.87 -7.35 3.06
CA LYS A 294 11.68 -6.49 3.14
C LYS A 294 12.03 -5.05 2.80
N VAL A 295 11.02 -4.25 2.50
CA VAL A 295 11.20 -2.84 2.18
C VAL A 295 10.18 -1.95 2.92
N PHE A 296 10.66 -0.76 3.28
CA PHE A 296 9.84 0.35 3.76
C PHE A 296 9.17 1.07 2.59
N ASN A 297 8.01 1.66 2.83
CA ASN A 297 7.46 2.66 1.95
C ASN A 297 8.33 3.93 2.02
N SER A 298 8.94 4.32 0.90
CA SER A 298 9.95 5.39 0.84
C SER A 298 9.39 6.77 1.22
N ASP A 299 8.16 7.09 0.83
CA ASP A 299 7.53 8.37 1.13
C ASP A 299 7.26 8.51 2.63
N MET A 300 6.84 7.42 3.28
CA MET A 300 6.62 7.38 4.72
C MET A 300 7.91 7.55 5.53
N VAL A 301 9.03 7.03 5.04
CA VAL A 301 10.34 7.24 5.67
C VAL A 301 10.74 8.71 5.59
N PHE A 302 10.52 9.37 4.45
CA PHE A 302 10.79 10.81 4.32
C PHE A 302 9.83 11.65 5.16
N TYR A 303 8.56 11.25 5.28
CA TYR A 303 7.61 11.88 6.19
C TYR A 303 8.09 11.82 7.64
N TYR A 304 8.52 10.65 8.11
CA TYR A 304 9.07 10.47 9.44
C TYR A 304 10.34 11.32 9.65
N LEU A 305 11.31 11.22 8.75
CA LEU A 305 12.57 11.97 8.83
C LEU A 305 12.34 13.48 8.90
N ARG A 306 11.39 14.00 8.13
CA ARG A 306 11.05 15.42 8.15
C ARG A 306 10.54 15.86 9.52
N ASN A 307 9.61 15.11 10.11
CA ASN A 307 9.10 15.38 11.46
C ASN A 307 10.22 15.27 12.50
N TYR A 308 10.98 14.18 12.45
CA TYR A 308 12.08 13.94 13.39
C TYR A 308 13.13 15.05 13.37
N ARG A 309 13.43 15.59 12.20
CA ARG A 309 14.34 16.73 12.04
C ARG A 309 13.82 18.01 12.69
N GLU A 310 12.50 18.24 12.65
CA GLU A 310 11.87 19.44 13.20
C GLU A 310 11.70 19.36 14.73
N THR A 311 11.33 18.21 15.26
CA THR A 311 10.97 18.02 16.67
C THR A 311 12.03 17.27 17.50
N GLY A 312 12.82 16.43 16.84
CA GLY A 312 13.73 15.46 17.48
C GLY A 312 13.03 14.17 17.93
N GLU A 313 11.77 13.99 17.52
CA GLU A 313 10.92 12.85 17.83
C GLU A 313 10.17 12.41 16.57
N GLY A 314 9.62 11.18 16.56
CA GLY A 314 8.75 10.71 15.49
C GLY A 314 7.47 11.55 15.37
N PRO A 315 6.73 11.43 14.26
CA PRO A 315 5.48 12.17 14.10
C PRO A 315 4.41 11.64 15.06
N GLU A 316 3.66 12.53 15.73
CA GLU A 316 2.51 12.14 16.57
C GLU A 316 1.51 11.25 15.81
N ASN A 317 1.29 11.55 14.54
CA ASN A 317 0.51 10.69 13.66
C ASN A 317 1.44 9.99 12.68
N MET A 318 1.67 8.69 12.90
CA MET A 318 2.48 7.85 12.01
C MET A 318 1.87 7.68 10.61
N MET A 319 0.63 8.10 10.38
CA MET A 319 0.01 8.16 9.05
C MET A 319 0.13 9.57 8.47
N ASP A 320 0.85 9.70 7.36
CA ASP A 320 0.84 10.95 6.60
C ASP A 320 -0.60 11.27 6.14
N PRO A 321 -1.13 12.45 6.48
CA PRO A 321 -2.48 12.88 6.04
C PRO A 321 -2.69 12.79 4.53
N ASN A 322 -1.63 12.95 3.74
CA ASN A 322 -1.69 12.86 2.28
C ASN A 322 -1.95 11.42 1.78
N THR A 323 -1.77 10.38 2.62
CA THR A 323 -2.08 8.98 2.25
C THR A 323 -3.57 8.67 2.24
N LYS A 324 -4.42 9.49 2.84
CA LYS A 324 -5.88 9.29 2.89
C LYS A 324 -6.55 9.22 1.50
N THR A 325 -5.99 9.93 0.51
CA THR A 325 -6.52 9.89 -0.87
C THR A 325 -6.35 8.54 -1.55
N ASP A 326 -5.32 7.77 -1.19
CA ASP A 326 -5.07 6.43 -1.75
C ASP A 326 -6.07 5.41 -1.19
N TYR A 327 -6.47 5.58 0.08
CA TYR A 327 -7.54 4.83 0.71
C TYR A 327 -8.90 5.01 -0.01
N GLY A 328 -9.25 6.23 -0.42
CA GLY A 328 -10.50 6.52 -1.14
C GLY A 328 -10.67 5.73 -2.43
N LYS A 329 -9.58 5.42 -3.14
CA LYS A 329 -9.61 4.57 -4.35
C LYS A 329 -9.84 3.10 -4.01
N MET A 330 -9.22 2.59 -2.94
CA MET A 330 -9.47 1.24 -2.45
C MET A 330 -10.93 1.07 -2.02
N LYS A 331 -11.49 2.05 -1.30
CA LYS A 331 -12.90 2.06 -0.91
C LYS A 331 -13.82 1.91 -2.11
N LYS A 332 -13.58 2.66 -3.20
CA LYS A 332 -14.35 2.55 -4.44
C LYS A 332 -14.27 1.15 -5.06
N LEU A 333 -13.08 0.52 -5.07
CA LEU A 333 -12.92 -0.86 -5.56
C LEU A 333 -13.69 -1.88 -4.72
N LEU A 334 -13.83 -1.63 -3.43
CA LEU A 334 -14.61 -2.46 -2.51
C LEU A 334 -16.12 -2.24 -2.68
N GLN A 335 -16.54 -1.02 -3.04
CA GLN A 335 -17.94 -0.65 -3.29
C GLN A 335 -18.49 -1.15 -4.64
N LEU A 336 -17.66 -1.69 -5.54
CA LEU A 336 -18.10 -2.39 -6.75
C LEU A 336 -18.88 -3.69 -6.46
N ASP A 337 -19.44 -3.82 -5.28
CA ASP A 337 -20.17 -4.97 -4.70
C ASP A 337 -21.53 -5.29 -5.37
N LYS A 338 -21.81 -4.72 -6.54
CA LYS A 338 -22.97 -5.14 -7.36
C LYS A 338 -22.75 -6.44 -8.14
N LEU A 339 -21.52 -6.99 -8.07
CA LEU A 339 -21.12 -8.22 -8.72
C LEU A 339 -21.08 -9.36 -7.69
N ASP A 340 -21.68 -10.50 -8.01
CA ASP A 340 -21.74 -11.73 -7.21
C ASP A 340 -20.35 -12.29 -6.86
N GLY A 341 -19.72 -11.79 -5.81
CA GLY A 341 -18.44 -12.29 -5.32
C GLY A 341 -18.25 -12.09 -3.83
N ASP A 342 -17.66 -13.05 -3.12
CA ASP A 342 -17.42 -12.99 -1.67
C ASP A 342 -16.20 -12.11 -1.30
N ARG A 343 -16.17 -10.85 -1.78
CA ARG A 343 -15.12 -9.89 -1.42
C ARG A 343 -15.19 -9.49 0.06
N LYS A 344 -16.40 -9.38 0.59
CA LYS A 344 -16.62 -9.07 2.00
C LYS A 344 -16.08 -10.20 2.89
N GLY A 345 -16.28 -11.47 2.49
CA GLY A 345 -15.71 -12.61 3.18
C GLY A 345 -14.17 -12.62 3.13
N VAL A 346 -13.57 -12.28 2.00
CA VAL A 346 -12.11 -12.12 1.88
C VAL A 346 -11.59 -11.05 2.84
N LEU A 347 -12.19 -9.86 2.85
CA LEU A 347 -11.79 -8.76 3.75
C LEU A 347 -11.98 -9.13 5.20
N ARG A 348 -13.12 -9.75 5.54
CA ARG A 348 -13.38 -10.24 6.89
C ARG A 348 -12.29 -11.21 7.32
N THR A 349 -11.95 -12.20 6.50
CA THR A 349 -10.88 -13.17 6.80
C THR A 349 -9.54 -12.47 7.06
N ILE A 350 -9.18 -11.47 6.22
CA ILE A 350 -7.94 -10.72 6.38
C ILE A 350 -7.93 -9.91 7.69
N ILE A 351 -9.05 -9.30 8.04
CA ILE A 351 -9.17 -8.46 9.24
C ILE A 351 -9.14 -9.32 10.50
N GLU A 352 -9.89 -10.44 10.49
CA GLU A 352 -10.00 -11.35 11.63
C GLU A 352 -8.69 -12.11 11.91
N ASN A 353 -8.02 -12.58 10.85
CA ASN A 353 -6.83 -13.45 11.01
C ASN A 353 -5.51 -12.68 10.80
N GLY A 354 -5.56 -11.41 10.38
CA GLY A 354 -4.37 -10.65 9.98
C GLY A 354 -3.71 -11.15 8.69
N GLU A 355 -4.21 -12.27 8.12
CA GLU A 355 -3.65 -12.94 6.95
C GLU A 355 -4.69 -13.77 6.18
N ILE A 356 -4.35 -14.14 4.94
CA ILE A 356 -5.14 -15.02 4.09
C ILE A 356 -4.22 -15.92 3.26
N ILE A 357 -4.68 -17.13 2.95
CA ILE A 357 -3.96 -18.07 2.10
C ILE A 357 -4.46 -17.93 0.66
N GLY A 358 -3.54 -17.79 -0.29
CA GLY A 358 -3.87 -17.67 -1.70
C GLY A 358 -2.65 -17.60 -2.59
N ASN A 359 -2.87 -17.42 -3.89
CA ASN A 359 -1.81 -17.20 -4.88
C ASN A 359 -1.92 -15.79 -5.46
N ILE A 360 -0.85 -15.32 -6.08
CA ILE A 360 -0.79 -14.03 -6.74
C ILE A 360 -0.80 -14.28 -8.24
N GLU A 361 -1.82 -13.77 -8.92
CA GLU A 361 -1.92 -13.76 -10.37
C GLU A 361 -1.20 -12.52 -10.93
N GLU A 362 -0.33 -12.72 -11.92
CA GLU A 362 0.50 -11.63 -12.47
C GLU A 362 -0.25 -10.76 -13.48
N SER A 363 -1.33 -11.26 -14.07
CA SER A 363 -2.23 -10.50 -14.93
C SER A 363 -3.63 -11.12 -14.97
N PHE A 364 -4.65 -10.29 -15.07
CA PHE A 364 -6.03 -10.73 -15.15
C PHE A 364 -6.96 -9.65 -15.72
N PRO A 365 -8.00 -10.02 -16.49
CA PRO A 365 -9.01 -9.09 -16.97
C PRO A 365 -9.93 -8.64 -15.82
N ALA A 366 -10.44 -7.43 -15.91
CA ALA A 366 -11.31 -6.83 -14.89
C ALA A 366 -12.55 -7.66 -14.55
N LYS A 367 -13.14 -8.35 -15.53
CA LYS A 367 -14.29 -9.24 -15.32
C LYS A 367 -14.03 -10.38 -14.32
N LEU A 368 -12.76 -10.72 -14.08
CA LEU A 368 -12.38 -11.76 -13.11
C LEU A 368 -12.23 -11.22 -11.68
N LEU A 369 -12.31 -9.90 -11.48
CA LEU A 369 -12.21 -9.27 -10.14
C LEU A 369 -13.26 -9.77 -9.15
N VAL A 370 -14.36 -10.32 -9.62
CA VAL A 370 -15.39 -10.97 -8.79
C VAL A 370 -14.88 -12.24 -8.09
N ARG A 371 -13.84 -12.87 -8.62
CA ARG A 371 -13.27 -14.08 -8.03
C ARG A 371 -12.42 -13.73 -6.80
N PRO A 372 -12.64 -14.41 -5.65
CA PRO A 372 -11.87 -14.12 -4.42
C PRO A 372 -10.35 -14.16 -4.62
N GLN A 373 -9.84 -15.11 -5.39
CA GLN A 373 -8.40 -15.24 -5.67
C GLN A 373 -7.82 -14.04 -6.43
N ILE A 374 -8.56 -13.49 -7.40
CA ILE A 374 -8.15 -12.32 -8.16
C ILE A 374 -8.19 -11.06 -7.28
N PHE A 375 -9.22 -10.96 -6.44
CA PHE A 375 -9.33 -9.85 -5.49
C PHE A 375 -8.17 -9.85 -4.47
N ILE A 376 -7.75 -11.02 -3.97
CA ILE A 376 -6.56 -11.17 -3.13
C ILE A 376 -5.31 -10.67 -3.85
N SER A 377 -5.13 -11.04 -5.14
CA SER A 377 -4.02 -10.56 -5.96
C SER A 377 -4.03 -9.04 -6.11
N LEU A 378 -5.20 -8.44 -6.33
CA LEU A 378 -5.36 -6.99 -6.41
C LEU A 378 -4.95 -6.30 -5.10
N LEU A 379 -5.42 -6.80 -3.95
CA LEU A 379 -5.04 -6.28 -2.63
C LEU A 379 -3.51 -6.33 -2.41
N PHE A 380 -2.86 -7.39 -2.89
CA PHE A 380 -1.40 -7.49 -2.85
C PHE A 380 -0.72 -6.38 -3.68
N TYR A 381 -1.14 -6.16 -4.92
CA TYR A 381 -0.54 -5.12 -5.78
C TYR A 381 -0.83 -3.70 -5.28
N TYR A 382 -1.95 -3.47 -4.61
CA TYR A 382 -2.22 -2.20 -3.93
C TYR A 382 -1.45 -2.01 -2.62
N GLY A 383 -0.67 -3.03 -2.17
CA GLY A 383 0.10 -2.97 -0.93
C GLY A 383 -0.75 -3.16 0.32
N MET A 384 -1.98 -3.63 0.17
CA MET A 384 -2.85 -3.99 1.29
C MET A 384 -2.48 -5.35 1.89
N LEU A 385 -1.82 -6.20 1.12
CA LEU A 385 -1.24 -7.47 1.54
C LEU A 385 0.24 -7.54 1.15
N THR A 386 0.98 -8.35 1.87
CA THR A 386 2.39 -8.69 1.63
C THR A 386 2.60 -10.18 1.78
N ILE A 387 3.64 -10.72 1.15
CA ILE A 387 4.00 -12.13 1.32
C ILE A 387 4.67 -12.30 2.69
N LYS A 388 4.06 -13.09 3.58
CA LYS A 388 4.61 -13.41 4.91
C LYS A 388 5.22 -14.79 4.99
N GLY A 389 4.73 -15.72 4.19
CA GLY A 389 5.18 -17.11 4.25
C GLY A 389 4.58 -17.96 3.14
N THR A 390 4.70 -19.27 3.33
CA THR A 390 4.11 -20.28 2.44
C THR A 390 3.47 -21.40 3.25
N ARG A 391 2.35 -21.91 2.74
CA ARG A 391 1.70 -23.13 3.25
C ARG A 391 1.51 -24.10 2.10
N GLY A 392 2.42 -25.07 2.00
CA GLY A 392 2.50 -25.93 0.82
C GLY A 392 2.88 -25.12 -0.42
N GLU A 393 2.08 -25.19 -1.47
CA GLU A 393 2.28 -24.44 -2.72
C GLU A 393 1.75 -23.01 -2.66
N GLN A 394 0.81 -22.75 -1.74
CA GLN A 394 0.15 -21.45 -1.61
C GLN A 394 0.97 -20.46 -0.78
N LEU A 395 0.73 -19.18 -1.01
CA LEU A 395 1.30 -18.09 -0.23
C LEU A 395 0.45 -17.79 0.99
N VAL A 396 1.11 -17.43 2.09
CA VAL A 396 0.49 -16.76 3.23
C VAL A 396 0.67 -15.27 3.03
N LEU A 397 -0.43 -14.57 2.80
CA LEU A 397 -0.49 -13.14 2.53
C LEU A 397 -1.08 -12.44 3.74
N GLY A 398 -0.38 -11.47 4.32
CA GLY A 398 -0.82 -10.79 5.51
C GLY A 398 -0.75 -9.27 5.41
N ILE A 399 -1.35 -8.59 6.37
CA ILE A 399 -1.29 -7.13 6.48
C ILE A 399 0.16 -6.72 6.75
N PRO A 400 0.78 -5.85 5.92
CA PRO A 400 2.21 -5.56 6.04
C PRO A 400 2.55 -4.83 7.35
N ASN A 401 1.77 -3.81 7.73
CA ASN A 401 2.11 -2.93 8.84
C ASN A 401 0.88 -2.22 9.43
N ASN A 402 1.10 -1.46 10.50
CA ASN A 402 0.03 -0.77 11.23
C ASN A 402 -0.65 0.32 10.39
N ASN A 403 0.05 0.94 9.44
CA ASN A 403 -0.52 1.94 8.56
C ASN A 403 -1.62 1.33 7.68
N VAL A 404 -1.34 0.18 7.07
CA VAL A 404 -2.31 -0.58 6.28
C VAL A 404 -3.41 -1.18 7.17
N ARG A 405 -3.05 -1.65 8.38
CA ARG A 405 -4.02 -2.16 9.35
C ARG A 405 -5.06 -1.11 9.73
N LYS A 406 -4.64 0.13 10.00
CA LYS A 406 -5.55 1.25 10.26
C LYS A 406 -6.51 1.50 9.09
N GLN A 407 -6.07 1.33 7.85
CA GLN A 407 -6.94 1.48 6.67
C GLN A 407 -8.04 0.40 6.62
N TYR A 408 -7.73 -0.85 6.93
CA TYR A 408 -8.74 -1.91 7.05
C TYR A 408 -9.77 -1.60 8.15
N TYR A 409 -9.33 -1.08 9.28
CA TYR A 409 -10.23 -0.74 10.38
C TYR A 409 -11.10 0.48 10.07
N THR A 410 -10.55 1.48 9.38
CA THR A 410 -11.36 2.62 8.89
C THR A 410 -12.46 2.13 7.94
N TYR A 411 -12.15 1.18 7.06
CA TYR A 411 -13.17 0.57 6.20
C TYR A 411 -14.27 -0.14 7.01
N LEU A 412 -13.91 -0.90 8.04
CA LEU A 412 -14.91 -1.54 8.92
C LEU A 412 -15.79 -0.51 9.64
N LEU A 413 -15.19 0.54 10.20
CA LEU A 413 -15.92 1.61 10.87
C LEU A 413 -16.98 2.22 9.95
N GLU A 414 -16.60 2.56 8.71
CA GLU A 414 -17.54 3.11 7.73
C GLU A 414 -18.70 2.14 7.42
N GLN A 415 -18.45 0.83 7.38
CA GLN A 415 -19.51 -0.16 7.20
C GLN A 415 -20.47 -0.21 8.41
N TYR A 416 -19.98 0.04 9.61
CA TYR A 416 -20.79 0.13 10.81
C TYR A 416 -21.54 1.47 10.89
N ASP A 417 -20.90 2.58 10.53
CA ASP A 417 -21.48 3.92 10.55
C ASP A 417 -22.63 4.09 9.54
N GLU A 418 -22.62 3.38 8.41
CA GLU A 418 -23.76 3.29 7.48
C GLU A 418 -25.04 2.77 8.17
N VAL A 419 -24.89 2.00 9.26
CA VAL A 419 -25.99 1.40 10.01
C VAL A 419 -26.36 2.23 11.24
N CYS A 420 -25.36 2.74 11.96
CA CYS A 420 -25.54 3.53 13.17
C CYS A 420 -24.32 4.44 13.36
N ALA A 421 -24.47 5.73 13.09
CA ALA A 421 -23.44 6.71 13.35
C ALA A 421 -23.07 6.73 14.85
N VAL A 422 -21.80 6.50 15.13
CA VAL A 422 -21.25 6.55 16.50
C VAL A 422 -20.65 7.94 16.73
N ASP A 423 -20.89 8.51 17.90
CA ASP A 423 -20.28 9.77 18.31
C ASP A 423 -18.80 9.55 18.63
N GLU A 424 -17.97 9.68 17.59
CA GLU A 424 -16.51 9.56 17.71
C GLU A 424 -15.89 10.58 18.67
N MET A 425 -16.47 11.78 18.78
CA MET A 425 -15.91 12.82 19.63
C MET A 425 -16.07 12.44 21.11
N SER A 426 -17.26 11.95 21.48
CA SER A 426 -17.50 11.42 22.82
C SER A 426 -16.59 10.22 23.13
N LEU A 427 -16.43 9.30 22.19
CA LEU A 427 -15.58 8.13 22.38
C LEU A 427 -14.09 8.51 22.57
N LYS A 428 -13.58 9.48 21.81
CA LYS A 428 -12.20 9.99 21.98
C LYS A 428 -11.97 10.61 23.35
N SER A 429 -12.95 11.35 23.88
CA SER A 429 -12.87 11.87 25.25
C SER A 429 -12.80 10.74 26.29
N LEU A 430 -13.63 9.71 26.12
CA LEU A 430 -13.61 8.54 27.02
C LEU A 430 -12.28 7.76 26.95
N PHE A 431 -11.64 7.71 25.79
CA PHE A 431 -10.29 7.14 25.68
C PHE A 431 -9.22 7.97 26.39
N THR A 432 -9.38 9.30 26.46
CA THR A 432 -8.50 10.16 27.24
C THR A 432 -8.61 9.82 28.73
N ASP A 433 -9.83 9.75 29.26
CA ASP A 433 -10.08 9.37 30.66
C ASP A 433 -9.56 7.94 30.96
N MET A 434 -9.68 7.03 30.01
CA MET A 434 -9.12 5.68 30.08
C MET A 434 -7.59 5.68 30.15
N ALA A 435 -6.92 6.54 29.36
CA ALA A 435 -5.47 6.57 29.24
C ALA A 435 -4.78 7.20 30.46
N PHE A 436 -5.35 8.27 31.01
CA PHE A 436 -4.71 9.09 32.06
C PHE A 436 -5.28 8.84 33.46
N ASP A 437 -6.58 8.53 33.57
CA ASP A 437 -7.27 8.37 34.82
C ASP A 437 -7.68 6.93 35.16
N GLY A 438 -7.48 6.00 34.20
CA GLY A 438 -7.87 4.60 34.35
C GLY A 438 -9.38 4.35 34.33
N GLN A 439 -10.17 5.32 33.86
CA GLN A 439 -11.63 5.22 33.75
C GLN A 439 -12.04 4.45 32.49
N TRP A 440 -11.75 3.18 32.45
CA TRP A 440 -11.94 2.31 31.29
C TRP A 440 -13.41 1.94 31.03
N LYS A 441 -14.23 1.82 32.07
CA LYS A 441 -15.59 1.28 31.99
C LYS A 441 -16.52 2.07 31.08
N PRO A 442 -16.57 3.44 31.16
CA PRO A 442 -17.44 4.22 30.27
C PRO A 442 -17.11 4.03 28.78
N ALA A 443 -15.82 3.92 28.41
CA ALA A 443 -15.41 3.72 27.03
C ALA A 443 -15.87 2.35 26.49
N LEU A 444 -15.66 1.28 27.26
CA LEU A 444 -16.03 -0.07 26.86
C LEU A 444 -17.55 -0.30 26.86
N GLU A 445 -18.28 0.29 27.81
CA GLU A 445 -19.76 0.28 27.83
C GLU A 445 -20.34 1.06 26.64
N PHE A 446 -19.76 2.21 26.31
CA PHE A 446 -20.15 2.96 25.11
C PHE A 446 -20.01 2.11 23.83
N MET A 447 -18.89 1.42 23.67
CA MET A 447 -18.64 0.52 22.53
C MET A 447 -19.63 -0.66 22.53
N ALA A 448 -19.91 -1.25 23.67
CA ALA A 448 -20.88 -2.33 23.81
C ALA A 448 -22.30 -1.90 23.41
N GLN A 449 -22.73 -0.70 23.82
CA GLN A 449 -24.01 -0.12 23.42
C GLN A 449 -24.08 0.16 21.91
N ALA A 450 -22.98 0.68 21.32
CA ALA A 450 -22.88 0.88 19.88
C ALA A 450 -22.99 -0.46 19.12
N TYR A 451 -22.30 -1.51 19.59
CA TYR A 451 -22.39 -2.86 19.04
C TYR A 451 -23.82 -3.42 19.07
N ALA A 452 -24.52 -3.26 20.18
CA ALA A 452 -25.91 -3.71 20.30
C ALA A 452 -26.84 -3.01 19.30
N LYS A 453 -26.65 -1.70 19.06
CA LYS A 453 -27.43 -0.94 18.07
C LYS A 453 -27.16 -1.41 16.63
N VAL A 454 -25.89 -1.53 16.25
CA VAL A 454 -25.49 -1.98 14.90
C VAL A 454 -26.00 -3.40 14.63
N SER A 455 -25.84 -4.31 15.58
CA SER A 455 -26.20 -5.73 15.41
C SER A 455 -27.70 -5.99 15.40
N SER A 456 -28.51 -5.10 16.01
CA SER A 456 -29.98 -5.22 15.98
C SER A 456 -30.59 -5.00 14.58
N VAL A 457 -29.86 -4.34 13.69
CA VAL A 457 -30.32 -3.99 12.33
C VAL A 457 -29.91 -5.04 11.28
N ARG A 458 -28.91 -5.86 11.57
CA ARG A 458 -28.40 -6.91 10.66
C ARG A 458 -28.42 -8.28 11.34
N ASP A 459 -29.39 -9.11 11.05
CA ASP A 459 -29.52 -10.51 11.55
C ASP A 459 -28.30 -11.43 11.24
N SER A 460 -27.35 -10.96 10.45
CA SER A 460 -26.20 -11.73 9.97
C SER A 460 -24.89 -11.52 10.76
N ILE A 461 -24.90 -10.71 11.85
CA ILE A 461 -23.68 -10.31 12.56
C ILE A 461 -23.48 -11.09 13.89
N GLU A 462 -24.07 -12.29 14.04
CA GLU A 462 -23.81 -13.10 15.23
C GLU A 462 -22.47 -13.85 15.16
N GLY A 463 -21.66 -13.72 16.21
CA GLY A 463 -20.42 -14.48 16.42
C GLY A 463 -19.34 -13.68 17.13
N GLU A 464 -18.53 -14.38 17.91
CA GLU A 464 -17.42 -13.81 18.68
C GLU A 464 -16.43 -13.02 17.80
N ARG A 465 -16.15 -13.51 16.61
CA ARG A 465 -15.28 -12.84 15.63
C ARG A 465 -15.83 -11.49 15.14
N ASN A 466 -17.16 -11.37 14.98
CA ASN A 466 -17.76 -10.09 14.61
C ASN A 466 -17.69 -9.07 15.74
N LEU A 467 -17.86 -9.54 16.98
CA LEU A 467 -17.66 -8.75 18.19
C LEU A 467 -16.21 -8.23 18.27
N GLN A 468 -15.23 -9.13 18.10
CA GLN A 468 -13.81 -8.77 18.06
C GLN A 468 -13.51 -7.74 16.94
N GLY A 469 -14.02 -7.97 15.72
CA GLY A 469 -13.85 -7.04 14.59
C GLY A 469 -14.43 -5.64 14.87
N PHE A 470 -15.60 -5.56 15.51
CA PHE A 470 -16.21 -4.31 15.93
C PHE A 470 -15.34 -3.58 16.97
N PHE A 471 -14.97 -4.27 18.05
CA PHE A 471 -14.12 -3.69 19.09
C PHE A 471 -12.77 -3.27 18.54
N MET A 472 -12.18 -4.07 17.66
CA MET A 472 -10.94 -3.73 16.97
C MET A 472 -11.03 -2.41 16.22
N ALA A 473 -12.11 -2.21 15.44
CA ALA A 473 -12.31 -0.99 14.67
C ALA A 473 -12.39 0.25 15.59
N TYR A 474 -13.19 0.17 16.63
CA TYR A 474 -13.41 1.30 17.55
C TYR A 474 -12.23 1.56 18.49
N LEU A 475 -11.55 0.52 19.00
CA LEU A 475 -10.33 0.66 19.78
C LEU A 475 -9.21 1.37 19.01
N ASN A 476 -9.17 1.27 17.68
CA ASN A 476 -8.17 1.98 16.87
C ASN A 476 -8.50 3.46 16.60
N LEU A 477 -9.63 3.98 17.07
CA LEU A 477 -9.92 5.42 17.05
C LEU A 477 -9.13 6.20 18.12
N ASN A 478 -8.60 5.49 19.14
CA ASN A 478 -7.73 6.12 20.12
C ASN A 478 -6.33 6.40 19.57
N SER A 479 -5.64 7.38 20.14
CA SER A 479 -4.25 7.71 19.80
C SER A 479 -3.24 7.24 20.86
N TYR A 480 -3.72 6.80 22.02
CA TYR A 480 -2.89 6.54 23.21
C TYR A 480 -2.34 5.11 23.25
N TYR A 481 -2.90 4.20 22.43
CA TYR A 481 -2.58 2.79 22.46
C TYR A 481 -2.39 2.23 21.08
N TYR A 482 -1.44 1.31 20.97
CA TYR A 482 -1.38 0.36 19.87
C TYR A 482 -2.24 -0.86 20.23
N THR A 483 -3.37 -1.03 19.58
CA THR A 483 -4.21 -2.20 19.80
C THR A 483 -3.58 -3.44 19.17
N MET A 484 -3.18 -4.40 19.99
CA MET A 484 -2.60 -5.67 19.58
C MET A 484 -3.64 -6.78 19.72
N PRO A 485 -4.26 -7.21 18.61
CA PRO A 485 -5.18 -8.33 18.64
C PRO A 485 -4.44 -9.66 18.74
N GLU A 486 -5.09 -10.67 19.31
CA GLU A 486 -4.60 -12.04 19.37
C GLU A 486 -3.12 -12.13 19.78
N LEU A 487 -2.73 -11.36 20.80
CA LEU A 487 -1.37 -11.41 21.31
C LEU A 487 -1.13 -12.73 22.01
N GLU A 488 -0.13 -13.49 21.56
CA GLU A 488 0.26 -14.76 22.20
C GLU A 488 0.94 -14.51 23.55
N LEU A 489 0.31 -15.01 24.61
CA LEU A 489 0.73 -14.87 26.00
C LEU A 489 0.57 -16.21 26.73
N ASN A 490 1.65 -16.77 27.28
CA ASN A 490 1.64 -18.00 28.10
C ASN A 490 0.77 -19.15 27.53
N HIS A 491 1.05 -19.53 26.27
CA HIS A 491 0.35 -20.62 25.56
C HIS A 491 -1.14 -20.36 25.29
N GLY A 492 -1.54 -19.10 25.13
CA GLY A 492 -2.87 -18.68 24.70
C GLY A 492 -2.81 -17.33 24.01
N TYR A 493 -3.95 -16.88 23.53
CA TYR A 493 -4.10 -15.60 22.84
C TYR A 493 -5.11 -14.75 23.59
N CYS A 494 -4.73 -13.51 23.99
CA CYS A 494 -5.71 -12.56 24.50
C CYS A 494 -6.39 -11.85 23.33
N ASP A 495 -7.68 -11.50 23.48
CA ASP A 495 -8.39 -10.83 22.41
C ASP A 495 -7.77 -9.46 22.06
N PHE A 496 -7.48 -8.64 23.06
CA PHE A 496 -6.78 -7.37 22.88
C PHE A 496 -5.80 -7.07 23.98
N PHE A 497 -4.62 -6.62 23.60
CA PHE A 497 -3.70 -5.91 24.45
C PHE A 497 -3.59 -4.46 23.97
N LEU A 498 -3.87 -3.47 24.81
CA LEU A 498 -3.67 -2.06 24.53
C LEU A 498 -2.29 -1.66 25.03
N LEU A 499 -1.33 -1.66 24.12
CA LEU A 499 0.06 -1.28 24.34
C LEU A 499 0.14 0.25 24.44
N PRO A 500 0.61 0.83 25.57
CA PRO A 500 0.70 2.28 25.71
C PRO A 500 1.73 2.87 24.75
N ASP A 501 1.38 3.97 24.11
CA ASP A 501 2.31 4.76 23.30
C ASP A 501 3.01 5.80 24.18
N LEU A 502 4.03 5.36 24.92
CA LEU A 502 4.80 6.23 25.83
C LEU A 502 5.82 7.11 25.08
N THR A 503 5.97 6.95 23.79
CA THR A 503 6.81 7.82 22.96
C THR A 503 6.14 9.19 22.79
N HIS A 504 4.81 9.20 22.60
CA HIS A 504 4.06 10.41 22.30
C HIS A 504 3.19 10.90 23.46
N TYR A 505 2.81 10.01 24.39
CA TYR A 505 1.86 10.32 25.45
C TYR A 505 2.33 9.76 26.80
N ASP A 506 2.18 10.53 27.87
CA ASP A 506 2.46 10.09 29.24
C ASP A 506 1.29 9.27 29.80
N THR A 507 0.93 8.22 29.08
CA THR A 507 -0.16 7.28 29.41
C THR A 507 0.16 6.52 30.70
N LYS A 508 -0.78 6.42 31.62
CA LYS A 508 -0.57 5.81 32.96
C LYS A 508 -1.06 4.37 33.06
N HIS A 509 -1.88 3.92 32.11
CA HIS A 509 -2.62 2.68 32.18
C HIS A 509 -2.40 1.85 30.90
N SER A 510 -2.42 0.52 31.02
CA SER A 510 -2.44 -0.45 29.93
C SER A 510 -3.50 -1.51 30.18
N TYR A 511 -3.97 -2.21 29.15
CA TYR A 511 -5.16 -3.04 29.26
C TYR A 511 -4.98 -4.37 28.55
N ILE A 512 -5.41 -5.46 29.23
CA ILE A 512 -5.78 -6.71 28.58
C ILE A 512 -7.30 -6.77 28.59
N ILE A 513 -7.91 -7.00 27.43
CA ILE A 513 -9.36 -7.10 27.28
C ILE A 513 -9.67 -8.48 26.67
N GLU A 514 -10.54 -9.22 27.34
CA GLU A 514 -11.03 -10.53 26.92
C GLU A 514 -12.52 -10.44 26.64
N LEU A 515 -12.93 -10.83 25.42
CA LEU A 515 -14.33 -10.86 25.01
C LEU A 515 -14.86 -12.29 25.07
N LYS A 516 -16.04 -12.47 25.61
CA LYS A 516 -16.74 -13.76 25.61
C LYS A 516 -18.14 -13.57 25.08
N MET A 517 -18.54 -14.45 24.16
CA MET A 517 -19.88 -14.42 23.59
C MET A 517 -20.62 -15.74 23.89
N LEU A 518 -21.83 -15.57 24.37
CA LEU A 518 -22.80 -16.64 24.53
C LEU A 518 -23.76 -16.57 23.33
N SER A 519 -23.67 -17.53 22.41
CA SER A 519 -24.46 -17.50 21.18
C SER A 519 -25.93 -17.84 21.46
N LYS A 520 -26.85 -17.15 20.79
CA LYS A 520 -28.29 -17.47 20.87
C LYS A 520 -28.59 -18.92 20.45
N LYS A 521 -27.80 -19.50 19.57
CA LYS A 521 -27.96 -20.92 19.16
C LYS A 521 -27.68 -21.88 20.31
N ASP A 522 -26.68 -21.56 21.14
CA ASP A 522 -26.33 -22.40 22.29
C ASP A 522 -27.37 -22.32 23.40
N PHE A 523 -28.14 -21.24 23.47
CA PHE A 523 -29.14 -21.03 24.52
C PHE A 523 -30.58 -21.34 24.09
N GLY A 524 -30.89 -21.40 22.81
CA GLY A 524 -32.27 -21.51 22.31
C GLY A 524 -33.04 -22.72 22.81
N ALA A 525 -32.34 -23.78 23.25
CA ALA A 525 -32.92 -25.02 23.77
C ALA A 525 -32.73 -25.21 25.29
N MET A 526 -32.07 -24.29 26.02
CA MET A 526 -31.76 -24.44 27.45
C MET A 526 -32.76 -23.69 28.34
N ALA A 527 -33.11 -24.28 29.48
CA ALA A 527 -33.84 -23.63 30.55
C ALA A 527 -32.98 -22.53 31.22
N ASP A 528 -33.60 -21.52 31.81
CA ASP A 528 -32.92 -20.34 32.37
C ASP A 528 -31.78 -20.66 33.36
N ASN A 529 -31.97 -21.69 34.24
CA ASN A 529 -30.92 -22.15 35.14
C ASN A 529 -29.70 -22.71 34.39
N GLY A 530 -29.90 -23.43 33.28
CA GLY A 530 -28.78 -23.95 32.46
C GLY A 530 -27.99 -22.86 31.75
N ARG A 531 -28.68 -21.79 31.33
CA ARG A 531 -28.03 -20.61 30.73
C ARG A 531 -27.15 -19.88 31.71
N GLN A 532 -27.63 -19.71 32.94
CA GLN A 532 -26.86 -19.03 33.97
C GLN A 532 -25.62 -19.84 34.39
N THR A 533 -25.74 -21.12 34.56
CA THR A 533 -24.60 -22.00 34.88
C THR A 533 -23.54 -21.95 33.80
N LYS A 534 -23.92 -22.07 32.52
CA LYS A 534 -22.97 -21.99 31.40
C LYS A 534 -22.27 -20.63 31.30
N ALA A 535 -22.98 -19.55 31.60
CA ALA A 535 -22.41 -18.20 31.61
C ALA A 535 -21.40 -18.00 32.75
N GLU A 536 -21.69 -18.57 33.90
CA GLU A 536 -20.78 -18.57 35.06
C GLU A 536 -19.52 -19.39 34.78
N GLU A 537 -19.66 -20.60 34.23
CA GLU A 537 -18.53 -21.44 33.82
C GLU A 537 -17.63 -20.77 32.79
N GLN A 538 -18.22 -20.12 31.78
CA GLN A 538 -17.45 -19.37 30.78
C GLN A 538 -16.72 -18.16 31.40
N TRP A 539 -17.36 -17.49 32.34
CA TRP A 539 -16.75 -16.37 33.07
C TRP A 539 -15.56 -16.84 33.91
N GLU A 540 -15.69 -17.91 34.66
CA GLU A 540 -14.61 -18.48 35.48
C GLU A 540 -13.41 -18.89 34.60
N GLN A 541 -13.68 -19.54 33.47
CA GLN A 541 -12.64 -19.86 32.49
C GLN A 541 -11.94 -18.62 31.94
N ALA A 542 -12.68 -17.54 31.67
CA ALA A 542 -12.11 -16.28 31.22
C ALA A 542 -11.23 -15.62 32.30
N VAL A 543 -11.63 -15.71 33.58
CA VAL A 543 -10.82 -15.24 34.71
C VAL A 543 -9.50 -15.99 34.82
N GLU A 544 -9.51 -17.30 34.69
CA GLU A 544 -8.29 -18.12 34.67
C GLU A 544 -7.38 -17.77 33.48
N GLN A 545 -7.99 -17.56 32.30
CA GLN A 545 -7.27 -17.16 31.08
C GLN A 545 -6.56 -15.82 31.22
N ILE A 546 -7.28 -14.78 31.62
CA ILE A 546 -6.73 -13.42 31.68
C ILE A 546 -5.63 -13.28 32.74
N ASN A 547 -5.75 -13.99 33.87
CA ASN A 547 -4.71 -14.05 34.89
C ASN A 547 -3.44 -14.73 34.36
N ARG A 548 -3.59 -15.86 33.68
CA ARG A 548 -2.46 -16.54 33.03
C ARG A 548 -1.77 -15.66 32.00
N TYR A 549 -2.52 -14.83 31.25
CA TYR A 549 -1.96 -13.90 30.28
C TYR A 549 -1.20 -12.78 30.96
N ALA A 550 -1.77 -12.18 32.01
CA ALA A 550 -1.14 -11.10 32.77
C ALA A 550 0.20 -11.51 33.41
N ASP A 551 0.33 -12.77 33.81
CA ASP A 551 1.56 -13.32 34.40
C ASP A 551 2.67 -13.59 33.36
N ALA A 552 2.43 -13.38 32.07
CA ALA A 552 3.43 -13.59 31.05
C ALA A 552 4.57 -12.55 31.16
N PRO A 553 5.86 -12.96 31.18
CA PRO A 553 7.00 -12.04 31.24
C PRO A 553 6.98 -10.96 30.14
N ARG A 554 6.37 -11.30 28.99
CA ARG A 554 6.19 -10.38 27.88
C ARG A 554 5.27 -9.20 28.23
N VAL A 555 4.26 -9.40 29.06
CA VAL A 555 3.34 -8.35 29.46
C VAL A 555 4.04 -7.30 30.32
N GLU A 556 4.94 -7.71 31.22
CA GLU A 556 5.73 -6.79 32.03
C GLU A 556 6.59 -5.86 31.15
N ALA A 557 7.19 -6.40 30.11
CA ALA A 557 7.96 -5.61 29.15
C ALA A 557 7.04 -4.66 28.32
N LEU A 558 5.86 -5.14 27.91
CA LEU A 558 4.93 -4.39 27.05
C LEU A 558 4.23 -3.25 27.81
N ARG A 559 3.87 -3.43 29.08
CA ARG A 559 3.21 -2.38 29.85
C ARG A 559 4.13 -1.20 30.23
N GLN A 560 5.44 -1.37 30.11
CA GLN A 560 6.44 -0.31 30.28
C GLN A 560 6.29 0.52 31.57
N GLY A 561 5.92 -0.15 32.68
CA GLY A 561 5.72 0.50 33.99
C GLY A 561 4.34 1.14 34.21
N THR A 562 3.44 1.11 33.25
CA THR A 562 2.05 1.55 33.43
C THR A 562 1.26 0.56 34.30
N LYS A 563 0.14 1.02 34.89
CA LYS A 563 -0.77 0.15 35.62
C LYS A 563 -1.54 -0.74 34.63
N LEU A 564 -1.40 -2.07 34.78
CA LEU A 564 -2.14 -3.02 33.97
C LEU A 564 -3.55 -3.25 34.52
N HIS A 565 -4.54 -3.18 33.64
CA HIS A 565 -5.94 -3.53 33.92
C HIS A 565 -6.32 -4.80 33.16
N LYS A 566 -6.98 -5.75 33.83
CA LYS A 566 -7.45 -7.01 33.29
C LYS A 566 -8.98 -6.98 33.20
N ILE A 567 -9.52 -6.85 32.00
CA ILE A 567 -10.96 -6.61 31.81
C ILE A 567 -11.59 -7.76 31.03
N ILE A 568 -12.68 -8.30 31.53
CA ILE A 568 -13.50 -9.31 30.85
C ILE A 568 -14.85 -8.70 30.49
N MET A 569 -15.27 -8.89 29.24
CA MET A 569 -16.58 -8.50 28.75
C MET A 569 -17.32 -9.73 28.24
N GLN A 570 -18.44 -10.05 28.86
CA GLN A 570 -19.30 -11.18 28.46
C GLN A 570 -20.58 -10.68 27.81
N PHE A 571 -20.85 -11.15 26.59
CA PHE A 571 -22.01 -10.81 25.80
C PHE A 571 -22.99 -12.00 25.70
N GLU A 572 -24.28 -11.71 25.73
CA GLU A 572 -25.33 -12.65 25.38
C GLU A 572 -26.00 -12.17 24.07
N GLY A 573 -25.65 -12.84 22.96
CA GLY A 573 -25.94 -12.33 21.63
C GLY A 573 -25.29 -10.97 21.43
N TYR A 574 -26.07 -9.91 21.24
CA TYR A 574 -25.55 -8.54 21.01
C TYR A 574 -25.46 -7.69 22.29
N GLN A 575 -25.97 -8.19 23.41
CA GLN A 575 -26.10 -7.41 24.62
C GLN A 575 -24.95 -7.70 25.58
N LEU A 576 -24.34 -6.65 26.11
CA LEU A 576 -23.38 -6.77 27.19
C LEU A 576 -24.12 -7.33 28.43
N ARG A 577 -23.69 -8.51 28.86
CA ARG A 577 -24.23 -9.17 30.05
C ARG A 577 -23.48 -8.78 31.33
N LYS A 578 -22.15 -8.82 31.23
CA LYS A 578 -21.27 -8.55 32.37
C LYS A 578 -19.96 -7.92 31.89
N ILE A 579 -19.46 -6.96 32.64
CA ILE A 579 -18.14 -6.36 32.46
C ILE A 579 -17.53 -6.07 33.83
N ASP A 580 -16.35 -6.62 34.09
CA ASP A 580 -15.62 -6.39 35.32
C ASP A 580 -14.09 -6.37 35.09
N GLU A 581 -13.39 -5.65 35.96
CA GLU A 581 -11.94 -5.74 36.12
C GLU A 581 -11.61 -6.87 37.08
N ILE A 582 -10.62 -7.67 36.75
CA ILE A 582 -10.16 -8.83 37.53
C ILE A 582 -8.91 -8.41 38.34
N ASP A 583 -8.90 -8.69 39.61
CA ASP A 583 -7.80 -8.33 40.53
C ASP A 583 -6.46 -9.04 40.20
#